data_c6e87ff9862043706cc9299addb1d7f6
#
_entry.id   c6e87ff9862043706cc9299addb1d7f6
#
_cell.length_a   1.000
_cell.length_b   1.000
_cell.length_c   1.000
_cell.angle_alpha   90.00
_cell.angle_beta   90.00
_cell.angle_gamma   90.00
#
_symmetry.space_group_name_H-M   'P 1'
#
loop_
_entity.id
_entity.type
_entity.pdbx_description
1 polymer ?
#
loop_
_entity_poly.entity_id
_entity_poly.type
_entity_poly.pdbx_seq_one_letter_code
_entity_poly.pdbx_strand_id
1 'polypeptide(L)'
;MVQSRSIISVPPGATIKEQLVDRGISQKEFASRMGMSEKHISQLINGQVHLTADVALRLEAVFGIPASFWNNLEAIYCEKLAKAKAENEMDADIQISRRFPYNEMAKNHWVPATTKPAERVLNLRQFFEVARLELLQNPDSHLIPGIAYRKLSEGEGADYALYAWAQRAKLEARKIPTHSIHVGKLKDQLGEIRKMTAVDPAVFCPRLRELFANCGVALVFLPHIGGSFLHGATFYDGNKIVLGMTVRGKDADRFWFSLFHEIAHVIYGHMNQPHGTSREDEAQADQFAEDALIPNHAWNAFLQSGDFSQSAICARARNRSRHCCRKVAKRRLHWIQQI
;
A
#
# COMPACT_ATOMS: atom_id res chain seq x y z
N MET A 1 -20.68 -26.77 -6.85
CA MET A 1 -21.77 -25.92 -6.32
C MET A 1 -21.07 -24.80 -5.53
N VAL A 2 -21.32 -23.55 -5.86
CA VAL A 2 -20.80 -22.40 -5.09
C VAL A 2 -21.95 -21.87 -4.25
N GLN A 3 -21.67 -21.62 -2.97
CA GLN A 3 -22.64 -21.15 -1.99
C GLN A 3 -22.10 -19.91 -1.28
N SER A 4 -22.96 -18.93 -1.04
CA SER A 4 -22.75 -17.81 -0.14
C SER A 4 -23.80 -17.82 0.97
N ARG A 5 -23.75 -16.81 1.86
CA ARG A 5 -24.73 -16.71 2.96
C ARG A 5 -26.18 -16.67 2.50
N SER A 6 -26.45 -16.05 1.35
CA SER A 6 -27.81 -15.83 0.84
C SER A 6 -28.13 -16.56 -0.47
N ILE A 7 -27.14 -17.10 -1.19
CA ILE A 7 -27.30 -17.61 -2.55
C ILE A 7 -26.70 -19.00 -2.69
N ILE A 8 -27.53 -19.93 -3.22
CA ILE A 8 -27.09 -21.25 -3.65
C ILE A 8 -27.17 -21.29 -5.17
N SER A 9 -26.06 -21.56 -5.85
CA SER A 9 -26.01 -21.73 -7.30
C SER A 9 -26.02 -23.21 -7.66
N VAL A 10 -27.07 -23.64 -8.36
CA VAL A 10 -27.25 -25.03 -8.84
C VAL A 10 -26.97 -25.05 -10.34
N PRO A 11 -26.00 -25.85 -10.84
CA PRO A 11 -25.70 -25.91 -12.26
C PRO A 11 -26.82 -26.61 -13.05
N PRO A 12 -27.00 -26.30 -14.35
CA PRO A 12 -27.94 -26.99 -15.24
C PRO A 12 -27.75 -28.51 -15.30
N GLY A 13 -26.50 -28.94 -15.03
CA GLY A 13 -26.15 -30.36 -14.93
C GLY A 13 -26.96 -31.13 -13.90
N ALA A 14 -27.48 -30.48 -12.85
CA ALA A 14 -28.39 -31.13 -11.90
C ALA A 14 -29.69 -31.57 -12.59
N THR A 15 -30.33 -30.69 -13.40
CA THR A 15 -31.50 -31.00 -14.17
C THR A 15 -31.24 -32.05 -15.27
N ILE A 16 -30.05 -31.98 -15.92
CA ILE A 16 -29.64 -33.05 -16.86
C ILE A 16 -29.60 -34.40 -16.13
N LYS A 17 -29.01 -34.46 -14.92
CA LYS A 17 -28.91 -35.68 -14.12
C LYS A 17 -30.30 -36.23 -13.75
N GLU A 18 -31.22 -35.35 -13.36
CA GLU A 18 -32.62 -35.72 -13.10
C GLU A 18 -33.26 -36.37 -14.35
N GLN A 19 -33.14 -35.74 -15.54
CA GLN A 19 -33.65 -36.27 -16.79
C GLN A 19 -33.06 -37.63 -17.18
N LEU A 20 -31.77 -37.86 -16.86
CA LEU A 20 -31.13 -39.15 -17.07
C LEU A 20 -31.72 -40.24 -16.16
N VAL A 21 -31.94 -39.92 -14.88
CA VAL A 21 -32.56 -40.85 -13.92
C VAL A 21 -33.98 -41.19 -14.32
N ASP A 22 -34.81 -40.19 -14.61
CA ASP A 22 -36.22 -40.37 -14.98
C ASP A 22 -36.41 -41.22 -16.24
N ARG A 23 -35.45 -41.19 -17.16
CA ARG A 23 -35.49 -41.93 -18.43
C ARG A 23 -34.70 -43.23 -18.40
N GLY A 24 -34.01 -43.53 -17.29
CA GLY A 24 -33.17 -44.72 -17.16
C GLY A 24 -31.94 -44.74 -18.09
N ILE A 25 -31.45 -43.55 -18.51
CA ILE A 25 -30.32 -43.40 -19.43
C ILE A 25 -29.00 -43.30 -18.64
N SER A 26 -28.02 -44.13 -18.95
CA SER A 26 -26.70 -44.05 -18.36
C SER A 26 -25.90 -42.84 -18.92
N GLN A 27 -24.95 -42.30 -18.14
CA GLN A 27 -24.08 -41.22 -18.63
C GLN A 27 -23.29 -41.59 -19.88
N LYS A 28 -22.87 -42.84 -20.00
CA LYS A 28 -22.16 -43.37 -21.17
C LYS A 28 -23.05 -43.35 -22.42
N GLU A 29 -24.27 -43.84 -22.27
CA GLU A 29 -25.25 -43.81 -23.35
C GLU A 29 -25.63 -42.39 -23.73
N PHE A 30 -25.81 -41.53 -22.74
CA PHE A 30 -26.11 -40.13 -22.97
C PHE A 30 -24.97 -39.41 -23.73
N ALA A 31 -23.71 -39.67 -23.37
CA ALA A 31 -22.54 -39.14 -24.09
C ALA A 31 -22.54 -39.53 -25.55
N SER A 32 -22.89 -40.79 -25.85
CA SER A 32 -23.02 -41.28 -27.22
C SER A 32 -24.17 -40.60 -27.97
N ARG A 33 -25.34 -40.41 -27.35
CA ARG A 33 -26.46 -39.69 -27.95
C ARG A 33 -26.20 -38.21 -28.22
N MET A 34 -25.43 -37.59 -27.34
CA MET A 34 -25.00 -36.20 -27.47
C MET A 34 -23.85 -36.00 -28.49
N GLY A 35 -23.20 -37.09 -28.90
CA GLY A 35 -21.98 -37.01 -29.75
C GLY A 35 -20.83 -36.34 -29.02
N MET A 36 -20.66 -36.59 -27.69
CA MET A 36 -19.67 -35.98 -26.79
C MET A 36 -18.94 -37.06 -26.00
N SER A 37 -17.74 -36.68 -25.47
CA SER A 37 -17.01 -37.62 -24.59
C SER A 37 -17.67 -37.75 -23.22
N GLU A 38 -17.54 -38.93 -22.59
CA GLU A 38 -18.06 -39.18 -21.23
C GLU A 38 -17.45 -38.19 -20.22
N LYS A 39 -16.18 -37.82 -20.42
CA LYS A 39 -15.49 -36.82 -19.59
C LYS A 39 -16.19 -35.46 -19.67
N HIS A 40 -16.52 -35.00 -20.89
CA HIS A 40 -17.22 -33.72 -21.08
C HIS A 40 -18.62 -33.71 -20.45
N ILE A 41 -19.37 -34.80 -20.64
CA ILE A 41 -20.69 -34.98 -20.00
C ILE A 41 -20.56 -34.94 -18.47
N SER A 42 -19.58 -35.65 -17.90
CA SER A 42 -19.31 -35.60 -16.45
C SER A 42 -19.01 -34.18 -15.96
N GLN A 43 -18.19 -33.45 -16.69
CA GLN A 43 -17.85 -32.06 -16.36
C GLN A 43 -19.07 -31.13 -16.46
N LEU A 44 -19.94 -31.33 -17.47
CA LEU A 44 -21.16 -30.58 -17.67
C LEU A 44 -22.15 -30.82 -16.51
N ILE A 45 -22.39 -32.08 -16.17
CA ILE A 45 -23.30 -32.49 -15.08
C ILE A 45 -22.83 -31.91 -13.73
N ASN A 46 -21.50 -31.86 -13.50
CA ASN A 46 -20.93 -31.34 -12.27
C ASN A 46 -20.74 -29.80 -12.28
N GLY A 47 -21.11 -29.10 -13.35
CA GLY A 47 -20.99 -27.65 -13.46
C GLY A 47 -19.53 -27.15 -13.55
N GLN A 48 -18.63 -28.01 -14.05
CA GLN A 48 -17.23 -27.66 -14.28
C GLN A 48 -16.98 -26.98 -15.63
N VAL A 49 -17.94 -27.14 -16.55
CA VAL A 49 -17.97 -26.47 -17.85
C VAL A 49 -19.32 -25.82 -18.05
N HIS A 50 -19.34 -24.75 -18.82
CA HIS A 50 -20.58 -24.04 -19.15
C HIS A 50 -21.41 -24.78 -20.20
N LEU A 51 -22.72 -24.67 -20.08
CA LEU A 51 -23.66 -25.17 -21.08
C LEU A 51 -23.70 -24.17 -22.25
N THR A 52 -23.17 -24.56 -23.40
CA THR A 52 -23.12 -23.70 -24.60
C THR A 52 -24.42 -23.83 -25.42
N ALA A 53 -24.66 -22.88 -26.32
CA ALA A 53 -25.81 -22.93 -27.22
C ALA A 53 -25.83 -24.19 -28.10
N ASP A 54 -24.67 -24.71 -28.53
CA ASP A 54 -24.57 -26.00 -29.26
C ASP A 54 -25.02 -27.18 -28.37
N VAL A 55 -24.55 -27.18 -27.10
CA VAL A 55 -25.00 -28.22 -26.14
C VAL A 55 -26.49 -28.12 -25.87
N ALA A 56 -27.04 -26.90 -25.76
CA ALA A 56 -28.51 -26.71 -25.58
C ALA A 56 -29.32 -27.28 -26.77
N LEU A 57 -28.87 -27.10 -28.01
CA LEU A 57 -29.53 -27.68 -29.20
C LEU A 57 -29.43 -29.20 -29.19
N ARG A 58 -28.35 -29.80 -28.79
CA ARG A 58 -28.18 -31.25 -28.66
C ARG A 58 -29.08 -31.79 -27.55
N LEU A 59 -29.24 -31.09 -26.43
CA LEU A 59 -30.17 -31.45 -25.35
C LEU A 59 -31.61 -31.40 -25.82
N GLU A 60 -31.98 -30.41 -26.63
CA GLU A 60 -33.32 -30.37 -27.27
C GLU A 60 -33.54 -31.58 -28.13
N ALA A 61 -32.59 -31.96 -28.99
CA ALA A 61 -32.71 -33.14 -29.86
C ALA A 61 -32.83 -34.45 -29.06
N VAL A 62 -32.10 -34.58 -27.92
CA VAL A 62 -32.07 -35.81 -27.11
C VAL A 62 -33.26 -35.90 -26.14
N PHE A 63 -33.62 -34.80 -25.50
CA PHE A 63 -34.65 -34.78 -24.47
C PHE A 63 -36.02 -34.24 -24.93
N GLY A 64 -36.07 -33.55 -26.06
CA GLY A 64 -37.27 -32.86 -26.52
C GLY A 64 -37.61 -31.59 -25.72
N ILE A 65 -36.70 -31.12 -24.89
CA ILE A 65 -36.86 -29.88 -24.09
C ILE A 65 -36.21 -28.74 -24.87
N PRO A 66 -36.92 -27.63 -25.13
CA PRO A 66 -36.42 -26.54 -25.98
C PRO A 66 -35.02 -26.01 -25.56
N ALA A 67 -34.18 -25.73 -26.54
CA ALA A 67 -32.82 -25.17 -26.29
C ALA A 67 -32.87 -23.87 -25.49
N SER A 68 -33.92 -23.06 -25.67
CA SER A 68 -34.15 -21.84 -24.89
C SER A 68 -34.31 -22.11 -23.38
N PHE A 69 -34.89 -23.21 -22.98
CA PHE A 69 -34.98 -23.62 -21.58
C PHE A 69 -33.59 -23.83 -20.98
N TRP A 70 -32.73 -24.58 -21.68
CA TRP A 70 -31.38 -24.90 -21.25
C TRP A 70 -30.50 -23.65 -21.19
N ASN A 71 -30.58 -22.77 -22.20
CA ASN A 71 -29.86 -21.49 -22.22
C ASN A 71 -30.31 -20.57 -21.08
N ASN A 72 -31.61 -20.49 -20.79
CA ASN A 72 -32.12 -19.70 -19.67
C ASN A 72 -31.65 -20.25 -18.32
N LEU A 73 -31.60 -21.58 -18.16
CA LEU A 73 -31.14 -22.24 -16.95
C LEU A 73 -29.65 -21.95 -16.71
N GLU A 74 -28.82 -21.98 -17.76
CA GLU A 74 -27.39 -21.58 -17.70
C GLU A 74 -27.24 -20.09 -17.34
N ALA A 75 -28.02 -19.20 -17.94
CA ALA A 75 -27.99 -17.79 -17.65
C ALA A 75 -28.30 -17.50 -16.17
N ILE A 76 -29.33 -18.11 -15.63
CA ILE A 76 -29.73 -18.02 -14.22
C ILE A 76 -28.60 -18.57 -13.30
N TYR A 77 -28.02 -19.71 -13.69
CA TYR A 77 -26.90 -20.29 -12.95
C TYR A 77 -25.68 -19.34 -12.90
N CYS A 78 -25.29 -18.82 -14.06
CA CYS A 78 -24.16 -17.88 -14.16
C CYS A 78 -24.40 -16.60 -13.34
N GLU A 79 -25.63 -16.05 -13.39
CA GLU A 79 -25.98 -14.87 -12.58
C GLU A 79 -25.87 -15.16 -11.07
N LYS A 80 -26.48 -16.29 -10.61
CA LYS A 80 -26.42 -16.70 -9.21
C LYS A 80 -24.98 -16.98 -8.77
N LEU A 81 -24.15 -17.61 -9.61
CA LEU A 81 -22.77 -17.90 -9.36
C LEU A 81 -21.95 -16.60 -9.17
N ALA A 82 -22.17 -15.62 -10.06
CA ALA A 82 -21.50 -14.31 -9.97
C ALA A 82 -21.91 -13.58 -8.69
N LYS A 83 -23.21 -13.57 -8.35
CA LYS A 83 -23.72 -12.95 -7.11
C LYS A 83 -23.17 -13.63 -5.85
N ALA A 84 -23.10 -14.96 -5.81
CA ALA A 84 -22.55 -15.70 -4.67
C ALA A 84 -21.04 -15.41 -4.48
N LYS A 85 -20.28 -15.34 -5.58
CA LYS A 85 -18.88 -14.96 -5.53
C LYS A 85 -18.70 -13.53 -5.01
N ALA A 86 -19.48 -12.58 -5.54
CA ALA A 86 -19.40 -11.18 -5.12
C ALA A 86 -19.74 -11.01 -3.63
N GLU A 87 -20.73 -11.75 -3.10
CA GLU A 87 -21.07 -11.75 -1.68
C GLU A 87 -19.93 -12.30 -0.81
N ASN A 88 -19.34 -13.42 -1.21
CA ASN A 88 -18.21 -14.02 -0.50
C ASN A 88 -16.97 -13.11 -0.50
N GLU A 89 -16.67 -12.46 -1.62
CA GLU A 89 -15.57 -11.48 -1.74
C GLU A 89 -15.82 -10.25 -0.86
N MET A 90 -17.07 -9.79 -0.78
CA MET A 90 -17.44 -8.67 0.10
C MET A 90 -17.27 -9.05 1.58
N ASP A 91 -17.71 -10.23 1.98
CA ASP A 91 -17.59 -10.71 3.36
C ASP A 91 -16.10 -10.87 3.78
N ALA A 92 -15.25 -11.38 2.88
CA ALA A 92 -13.80 -11.45 3.10
C ALA A 92 -13.20 -10.05 3.29
N ASP A 93 -13.51 -9.12 2.39
CA ASP A 93 -13.01 -7.75 2.46
C ASP A 93 -13.54 -6.98 3.68
N ILE A 94 -14.75 -7.29 4.19
CA ILE A 94 -15.26 -6.73 5.44
C ILE A 94 -14.34 -7.10 6.61
N GLN A 95 -13.84 -8.34 6.68
CA GLN A 95 -12.89 -8.74 7.74
C GLN A 95 -11.58 -7.99 7.61
N ILE A 96 -11.06 -7.84 6.40
CA ILE A 96 -9.83 -7.08 6.15
C ILE A 96 -10.03 -5.60 6.47
N SER A 97 -11.18 -5.01 6.11
CA SER A 97 -11.48 -3.59 6.34
C SER A 97 -11.44 -3.19 7.83
N ARG A 98 -11.73 -4.13 8.74
CA ARG A 98 -11.69 -3.91 10.20
C ARG A 98 -10.29 -3.69 10.73
N ARG A 99 -9.26 -4.10 10.01
CA ARG A 99 -7.85 -3.93 10.40
C ARG A 99 -7.35 -2.52 10.11
N PHE A 100 -7.99 -1.78 9.20
CA PHE A 100 -7.63 -0.41 8.88
C PHE A 100 -8.13 0.58 9.95
N PRO A 101 -7.38 1.64 10.25
CA PRO A 101 -7.83 2.72 11.16
C PRO A 101 -8.84 3.64 10.47
N TYR A 102 -9.95 3.08 9.99
CA TYR A 102 -10.92 3.75 9.12
C TYR A 102 -11.45 5.05 9.70
N ASN A 103 -11.72 5.09 11.02
CA ASN A 103 -12.26 6.28 11.68
C ASN A 103 -11.23 7.44 11.67
N GLU A 104 -9.94 7.16 11.82
CA GLU A 104 -8.89 8.18 11.70
C GLU A 104 -8.71 8.62 10.24
N MET A 105 -8.77 7.68 9.29
CA MET A 105 -8.75 8.01 7.86
C MET A 105 -9.91 8.94 7.49
N ALA A 106 -11.12 8.68 8.00
CA ALA A 106 -12.29 9.53 7.79
C ALA A 106 -12.14 10.89 8.47
N LYS A 107 -11.60 10.94 9.70
CA LYS A 107 -11.30 12.20 10.40
C LYS A 107 -10.30 13.07 9.63
N ASN A 108 -9.34 12.45 8.96
CA ASN A 108 -8.35 13.12 8.12
C ASN A 108 -8.87 13.41 6.70
N HIS A 109 -10.14 13.15 6.41
CA HIS A 109 -10.75 13.31 5.08
C HIS A 109 -10.08 12.49 3.97
N TRP A 110 -9.50 11.33 4.32
CA TRP A 110 -8.91 10.42 3.33
C TRP A 110 -9.96 9.52 2.69
N VAL A 111 -10.99 9.19 3.45
CA VAL A 111 -12.16 8.42 3.01
C VAL A 111 -13.44 9.06 3.57
N PRO A 112 -14.61 8.83 2.95
CA PRO A 112 -15.91 9.27 3.50
C PRO A 112 -16.20 8.63 4.86
N ALA A 113 -16.83 9.37 5.77
CA ALA A 113 -17.27 8.83 7.06
C ALA A 113 -18.50 7.92 6.88
N THR A 114 -18.43 6.69 7.40
CA THR A 114 -19.55 5.74 7.42
C THR A 114 -19.38 4.70 8.53
N THR A 115 -20.51 4.20 9.02
CA THR A 115 -20.55 3.07 9.97
C THR A 115 -20.89 1.73 9.31
N LYS A 116 -21.34 1.75 8.04
CA LYS A 116 -21.75 0.55 7.31
C LYS A 116 -20.55 -0.22 6.77
N PRO A 117 -20.38 -1.50 7.12
CA PRO A 117 -19.20 -2.28 6.73
C PRO A 117 -19.00 -2.38 5.20
N ALA A 118 -20.04 -2.58 4.43
CA ALA A 118 -19.96 -2.66 2.97
C ALA A 118 -19.49 -1.34 2.34
N GLU A 119 -20.00 -0.19 2.83
CA GLU A 119 -19.54 1.12 2.36
C GLU A 119 -18.06 1.36 2.70
N ARG A 120 -17.60 0.91 3.90
CA ARG A 120 -16.17 0.98 4.25
C ARG A 120 -15.30 0.20 3.26
N VAL A 121 -15.72 -1.00 2.87
CA VAL A 121 -15.02 -1.80 1.86
C VAL A 121 -14.93 -1.07 0.54
N LEU A 122 -16.04 -0.53 0.03
CA LEU A 122 -16.06 0.20 -1.24
C LEU A 122 -15.14 1.43 -1.20
N ASN A 123 -15.19 2.19 -0.11
CA ASN A 123 -14.34 3.38 0.07
C ASN A 123 -12.84 3.00 0.17
N LEU A 124 -12.51 1.88 0.84
CA LEU A 124 -11.13 1.40 0.92
C LEU A 124 -10.63 0.84 -0.43
N ARG A 125 -11.46 0.08 -1.16
CA ARG A 125 -11.12 -0.37 -2.52
C ARG A 125 -10.80 0.81 -3.44
N GLN A 126 -11.63 1.86 -3.40
CA GLN A 126 -11.40 3.10 -4.16
C GLN A 126 -10.14 3.83 -3.69
N PHE A 127 -9.93 3.94 -2.37
CA PHE A 127 -8.75 4.61 -1.79
C PHE A 127 -7.45 3.91 -2.17
N PHE A 128 -7.42 2.58 -2.14
CA PHE A 128 -6.26 1.77 -2.51
C PHE A 128 -6.17 1.47 -4.02
N GLU A 129 -7.16 1.88 -4.81
CA GLU A 129 -7.24 1.64 -6.26
C GLU A 129 -7.17 0.12 -6.58
N VAL A 130 -7.85 -0.71 -5.80
CA VAL A 130 -7.87 -2.19 -5.93
C VAL A 130 -9.28 -2.73 -6.11
N ALA A 131 -9.40 -3.82 -6.87
CA ALA A 131 -10.69 -4.50 -7.05
C ALA A 131 -11.15 -5.23 -5.77
N ARG A 132 -10.21 -5.73 -4.95
CA ARG A 132 -10.42 -6.44 -3.69
C ARG A 132 -9.34 -6.09 -2.69
N LEU A 133 -9.70 -5.96 -1.40
CA LEU A 133 -8.74 -5.64 -0.33
C LEU A 133 -7.76 -6.80 -0.06
N GLU A 134 -8.16 -8.04 -0.37
CA GLU A 134 -7.29 -9.22 -0.27
C GLU A 134 -5.98 -9.04 -1.06
N LEU A 135 -6.02 -8.33 -2.20
CA LEU A 135 -4.85 -8.07 -3.03
C LEU A 135 -3.74 -7.31 -2.30
N LEU A 136 -4.09 -6.53 -1.28
CA LEU A 136 -3.13 -5.80 -0.44
C LEU A 136 -2.32 -6.74 0.47
N GLN A 137 -2.76 -7.97 0.67
CA GLN A 137 -2.08 -8.97 1.49
C GLN A 137 -1.03 -9.77 0.71
N ASN A 138 -1.03 -9.63 -0.62
CA ASN A 138 -0.05 -10.31 -1.46
C ASN A 138 1.28 -9.53 -1.47
N PRO A 139 2.36 -10.10 -0.92
CA PRO A 139 3.67 -9.47 -0.88
C PRO A 139 4.23 -9.12 -2.27
N ASP A 140 3.95 -9.94 -3.26
CA ASP A 140 4.47 -9.80 -4.62
C ASP A 140 3.67 -8.79 -5.48
N SER A 141 2.61 -8.19 -4.92
CA SER A 141 1.69 -7.35 -5.70
C SER A 141 2.25 -5.98 -6.09
N HIS A 142 3.38 -5.55 -5.51
CA HIS A 142 3.95 -4.19 -5.67
C HIS A 142 2.95 -3.04 -5.45
N LEU A 143 1.76 -3.34 -4.93
CA LEU A 143 0.71 -2.34 -4.65
C LEU A 143 1.08 -1.45 -3.47
N ILE A 144 1.90 -1.98 -2.58
CA ILE A 144 2.33 -1.33 -1.35
C ILE A 144 3.79 -0.93 -1.49
N PRO A 145 4.17 0.31 -1.13
CA PRO A 145 5.57 0.72 -1.12
C PRO A 145 6.45 -0.21 -0.27
N GLY A 146 7.69 -0.45 -0.71
CA GLY A 146 8.61 -1.40 -0.06
C GLY A 146 8.86 -1.18 1.44
N ILE A 147 8.66 0.04 1.95
CA ILE A 147 8.73 0.38 3.38
C ILE A 147 7.60 -0.28 4.17
N ALA A 148 6.38 -0.29 3.63
CA ALA A 148 5.24 -0.94 4.25
C ALA A 148 5.42 -2.46 4.29
N TYR A 149 6.08 -3.02 3.28
CA TYR A 149 6.36 -4.45 3.15
C TYR A 149 7.30 -4.99 4.24
N ARG A 150 8.39 -4.27 4.56
CA ARG A 150 9.37 -4.72 5.57
C ARG A 150 8.74 -4.90 6.96
N LYS A 151 7.88 -3.99 7.38
CA LYS A 151 7.19 -4.11 8.69
C LYS A 151 6.18 -5.25 8.75
N LEU A 152 5.62 -5.66 7.60
CA LEU A 152 4.75 -6.83 7.51
C LEU A 152 5.48 -8.16 7.74
N SER A 153 6.75 -8.25 7.31
CA SER A 153 7.53 -9.48 7.46
C SER A 153 8.07 -9.68 8.88
N GLU A 154 8.09 -8.63 9.71
CA GLU A 154 8.69 -8.65 11.06
C GLU A 154 7.67 -8.83 12.21
N GLY A 155 6.35 -8.88 11.96
CA GLY A 155 5.34 -8.98 13.02
C GLY A 155 4.01 -9.63 12.65
N GLU A 156 3.30 -10.15 13.63
CA GLU A 156 2.00 -10.83 13.47
C GLU A 156 0.82 -9.93 13.04
N GLY A 157 1.05 -8.66 12.79
CA GLY A 157 0.02 -7.72 12.35
C GLY A 157 0.53 -6.85 11.21
N ALA A 158 -0.10 -6.99 10.03
CA ALA A 158 0.07 -6.01 8.98
C ALA A 158 -0.17 -4.61 9.53
N ASP A 159 0.79 -3.70 9.37
CA ASP A 159 0.62 -2.31 9.78
C ASP A 159 -0.31 -1.58 8.78
N TYR A 160 -1.60 -1.88 8.88
CA TYR A 160 -2.63 -1.29 8.02
C TYR A 160 -2.71 0.24 8.13
N ALA A 161 -2.23 0.78 9.24
CA ALA A 161 -2.08 2.23 9.41
C ALA A 161 -0.96 2.76 8.51
N LEU A 162 0.16 2.03 8.43
CA LEU A 162 1.26 2.36 7.52
C LEU A 162 0.83 2.28 6.06
N TYR A 163 0.05 1.27 5.70
CA TYR A 163 -0.52 1.14 4.35
C TYR A 163 -1.39 2.34 3.98
N ALA A 164 -2.31 2.70 4.88
CA ALA A 164 -3.18 3.84 4.66
C ALA A 164 -2.38 5.15 4.52
N TRP A 165 -1.35 5.33 5.34
CA TRP A 165 -0.49 6.51 5.29
C TRP A 165 0.33 6.55 3.99
N ALA A 166 0.97 5.43 3.60
CA ALA A 166 1.77 5.34 2.38
C ALA A 166 0.92 5.58 1.11
N GLN A 167 -0.27 4.97 1.05
CA GLN A 167 -1.20 5.21 -0.06
C GLN A 167 -1.64 6.67 -0.13
N ARG A 168 -1.91 7.30 1.03
CA ARG A 168 -2.24 8.74 1.03
C ARG A 168 -1.06 9.58 0.55
N ALA A 169 0.15 9.29 0.97
CA ALA A 169 1.35 9.97 0.48
C ALA A 169 1.48 9.85 -1.05
N LYS A 170 1.26 8.66 -1.59
CA LYS A 170 1.25 8.39 -3.03
C LYS A 170 0.19 9.22 -3.77
N LEU A 171 -1.05 9.21 -3.29
CA LEU A 171 -2.16 9.98 -3.90
C LEU A 171 -1.90 11.49 -3.87
N GLU A 172 -1.35 12.03 -2.79
CA GLU A 172 -0.98 13.46 -2.72
C GLU A 172 0.22 13.78 -3.61
N ALA A 173 1.23 12.90 -3.65
CA ALA A 173 2.40 13.09 -4.50
C ALA A 173 2.06 13.14 -6.00
N ARG A 174 1.03 12.40 -6.44
CA ARG A 174 0.55 12.45 -7.83
C ARG A 174 0.04 13.83 -8.26
N LYS A 175 -0.46 14.62 -7.30
CA LYS A 175 -0.93 15.99 -7.55
C LYS A 175 0.22 17.00 -7.66
N ILE A 176 1.44 16.63 -7.28
CA ILE A 176 2.61 17.50 -7.29
C ILE A 176 3.36 17.31 -8.62
N PRO A 177 3.42 18.32 -9.50
CA PRO A 177 4.28 18.26 -10.67
C PRO A 177 5.76 18.25 -10.24
N THR A 178 6.57 17.35 -10.81
CA THR A 178 7.99 17.25 -10.54
C THR A 178 8.78 17.19 -11.84
N HIS A 179 10.02 17.68 -11.81
CA HIS A 179 10.98 17.41 -12.86
C HIS A 179 11.43 15.94 -12.84
N SER A 180 12.27 15.54 -13.78
CA SER A 180 12.93 14.23 -13.76
C SER A 180 13.82 14.07 -12.52
N ILE A 181 13.97 12.83 -12.05
CA ILE A 181 14.78 12.51 -10.86
C ILE A 181 16.24 12.90 -11.12
N HIS A 182 16.80 13.73 -10.25
CA HIS A 182 18.18 14.19 -10.33
C HIS A 182 18.82 14.27 -8.93
N VAL A 183 19.35 13.12 -8.48
CA VAL A 183 19.93 12.97 -7.12
C VAL A 183 21.14 13.90 -6.90
N GLY A 184 21.97 14.14 -7.93
CA GLY A 184 23.08 15.08 -7.85
C GLY A 184 22.62 16.49 -7.49
N LYS A 185 21.57 16.99 -8.16
CA LYS A 185 20.97 18.29 -7.85
C LYS A 185 20.44 18.37 -6.41
N LEU A 186 19.88 17.26 -5.88
CA LEU A 186 19.44 17.22 -4.48
C LEU A 186 20.63 17.32 -3.52
N LYS A 187 21.77 16.65 -3.82
CA LYS A 187 23.00 16.78 -3.02
C LYS A 187 23.49 18.23 -2.95
N ASP A 188 23.46 18.94 -4.06
CA ASP A 188 23.90 20.35 -4.13
C ASP A 188 23.02 21.27 -3.27
N GLN A 189 21.77 20.89 -3.04
CA GLN A 189 20.81 21.68 -2.25
C GLN A 189 20.88 21.45 -0.73
N LEU A 190 21.67 20.48 -0.24
CA LEU A 190 21.72 20.15 1.19
C LEU A 190 22.08 21.36 2.09
N GLY A 191 22.98 22.21 1.61
CA GLY A 191 23.36 23.44 2.32
C GLY A 191 22.20 24.43 2.47
N GLU A 192 21.37 24.55 1.43
CA GLU A 192 20.18 25.42 1.42
C GLU A 192 19.08 24.85 2.33
N ILE A 193 18.84 23.53 2.24
CA ILE A 193 17.89 22.83 3.12
C ILE A 193 18.29 23.00 4.59
N ARG A 194 19.58 22.87 4.92
CA ARG A 194 20.06 23.08 6.29
C ARG A 194 19.82 24.51 6.79
N LYS A 195 20.00 25.54 5.96
CA LYS A 195 19.70 26.93 6.37
C LYS A 195 18.24 27.13 6.77
N MET A 196 17.32 26.35 6.17
CA MET A 196 15.89 26.42 6.46
C MET A 196 15.54 25.91 7.87
N THR A 197 16.43 25.20 8.56
CA THR A 197 16.23 24.78 9.96
C THR A 197 16.00 25.94 10.93
N ALA A 198 16.38 27.15 10.54
CA ALA A 198 16.23 28.37 11.31
C ALA A 198 15.07 29.28 10.84
N VAL A 199 14.30 28.84 9.85
CA VAL A 199 13.22 29.60 9.21
C VAL A 199 11.87 29.12 9.72
N ASP A 200 10.86 30.01 9.69
CA ASP A 200 9.50 29.67 10.08
C ASP A 200 8.87 28.63 9.13
N PRO A 201 8.12 27.65 9.64
CA PRO A 201 7.45 26.63 8.82
C PRO A 201 6.58 27.19 7.70
N ALA A 202 5.89 28.32 7.92
CA ALA A 202 5.07 28.96 6.90
C ALA A 202 5.90 29.40 5.67
N VAL A 203 7.18 29.69 5.87
CA VAL A 203 8.12 30.12 4.83
C VAL A 203 8.88 28.93 4.24
N PHE A 204 9.43 28.04 5.07
CA PHE A 204 10.27 26.96 4.55
C PHE A 204 9.48 25.82 3.89
N CYS A 205 8.25 25.50 4.34
CA CYS A 205 7.52 24.37 3.76
C CYS A 205 7.21 24.53 2.26
N PRO A 206 6.71 25.68 1.77
CA PRO A 206 6.54 25.91 0.33
C PRO A 206 7.86 25.82 -0.44
N ARG A 207 8.92 26.42 0.10
CA ARG A 207 10.25 26.44 -0.54
C ARG A 207 10.88 25.04 -0.61
N LEU A 208 10.73 24.23 0.45
CA LEU A 208 11.16 22.83 0.43
C LEU A 208 10.43 22.04 -0.67
N ARG A 209 9.10 22.17 -0.76
CA ARG A 209 8.32 21.47 -1.80
C ARG A 209 8.81 21.83 -3.20
N GLU A 210 9.05 23.10 -3.48
CA GLU A 210 9.56 23.56 -4.76
C GLU A 210 10.96 23.00 -5.05
N LEU A 211 11.85 23.09 -4.08
CA LEU A 211 13.23 22.59 -4.18
C LEU A 211 13.25 21.09 -4.48
N PHE A 212 12.47 20.29 -3.74
CA PHE A 212 12.38 18.86 -3.94
C PHE A 212 11.73 18.51 -5.29
N ALA A 213 10.66 19.21 -5.69
CA ALA A 213 10.00 19.02 -6.98
C ALA A 213 10.96 19.26 -8.15
N ASN A 214 11.83 20.26 -8.06
CA ASN A 214 12.89 20.55 -9.02
C ASN A 214 13.98 19.45 -9.11
N CYS A 215 14.03 18.54 -8.12
CA CYS A 215 14.94 17.39 -8.08
C CYS A 215 14.23 16.05 -8.41
N GLY A 216 12.95 16.08 -8.79
CA GLY A 216 12.16 14.89 -9.09
C GLY A 216 11.56 14.20 -7.86
N VAL A 217 11.50 14.89 -6.72
CA VAL A 217 10.99 14.38 -5.46
C VAL A 217 9.70 15.12 -5.09
N ALA A 218 8.60 14.40 -4.92
CA ALA A 218 7.34 14.95 -4.42
C ALA A 218 7.33 14.92 -2.89
N LEU A 219 7.55 16.07 -2.25
CA LEU A 219 7.51 16.20 -0.79
C LEU A 219 6.08 16.41 -0.30
N VAL A 220 5.59 15.48 0.50
CA VAL A 220 4.23 15.44 1.05
C VAL A 220 4.26 15.53 2.57
N PHE A 221 3.46 16.40 3.15
CA PHE A 221 3.25 16.48 4.60
C PHE A 221 1.88 15.89 4.95
N LEU A 222 1.87 14.88 5.80
CA LEU A 222 0.65 14.17 6.23
C LEU A 222 0.48 14.23 7.75
N PRO A 223 -0.77 14.22 8.23
CA PRO A 223 -1.02 14.04 9.65
C PRO A 223 -0.55 12.66 10.10
N HIS A 224 -0.19 12.55 11.38
CA HIS A 224 0.05 11.26 11.99
C HIS A 224 -1.24 10.43 12.01
N ILE A 225 -1.09 9.12 11.78
CA ILE A 225 -2.16 8.14 11.99
C ILE A 225 -1.71 7.16 13.06
N GLY A 226 -2.61 6.86 14.01
CA GLY A 226 -2.32 5.96 15.13
C GLY A 226 -1.85 4.59 14.66
N GLY A 227 -0.82 4.04 15.31
CA GLY A 227 -0.23 2.76 14.96
C GLY A 227 0.85 2.80 13.87
N SER A 228 0.98 3.88 13.08
CA SER A 228 2.00 3.92 12.01
C SER A 228 3.44 4.07 12.51
N PHE A 229 3.65 4.67 13.70
CA PHE A 229 4.97 4.97 14.29
C PHE A 229 5.99 5.61 13.33
N LEU A 230 5.51 6.13 12.20
CA LEU A 230 6.31 6.63 11.09
C LEU A 230 6.58 8.13 11.26
N HIS A 231 7.84 8.55 11.07
CA HIS A 231 8.24 9.96 11.00
C HIS A 231 8.37 10.46 9.57
N GLY A 232 8.82 9.60 8.69
CA GLY A 232 8.94 9.81 7.26
C GLY A 232 8.94 8.49 6.50
N ALA A 233 8.79 8.56 5.19
CA ALA A 233 8.96 7.44 4.30
C ALA A 233 9.26 7.91 2.89
N THR A 234 10.19 7.21 2.23
CA THR A 234 10.61 7.50 0.87
C THR A 234 10.48 6.27 -0.02
N PHE A 235 9.83 6.42 -1.17
CA PHE A 235 9.60 5.33 -2.12
C PHE A 235 9.35 5.86 -3.54
N TYR A 236 9.41 4.99 -4.55
CA TYR A 236 9.07 5.33 -5.93
C TYR A 236 7.57 5.25 -6.20
N ASP A 237 7.04 6.18 -7.01
CA ASP A 237 5.74 6.08 -7.66
C ASP A 237 5.90 6.51 -9.14
N GLY A 238 5.99 5.52 -10.02
CA GLY A 238 6.29 5.73 -11.43
C GLY A 238 7.65 6.39 -11.64
N ASN A 239 7.65 7.57 -12.25
CA ASN A 239 8.85 8.33 -12.62
C ASN A 239 9.28 9.39 -11.61
N LYS A 240 8.71 9.40 -10.41
CA LYS A 240 9.05 10.33 -9.32
C LYS A 240 9.34 9.60 -8.02
N ILE A 241 10.05 10.27 -7.13
CA ILE A 241 10.24 9.85 -5.75
C ILE A 241 9.18 10.52 -4.89
N VAL A 242 8.52 9.75 -4.04
CA VAL A 242 7.62 10.26 -2.99
C VAL A 242 8.42 10.33 -1.70
N LEU A 243 8.51 11.50 -1.09
CA LEU A 243 9.04 11.71 0.25
C LEU A 243 7.91 12.21 1.13
N GLY A 244 7.34 11.32 1.91
CA GLY A 244 6.28 11.64 2.86
C GLY A 244 6.86 11.96 4.24
N MET A 245 6.39 13.04 4.86
CA MET A 245 6.75 13.44 6.22
C MET A 245 5.53 13.47 7.11
N THR A 246 5.60 12.85 8.28
CA THR A 246 4.54 12.93 9.29
C THR A 246 4.71 14.20 10.12
N VAL A 247 3.67 15.03 10.12
CA VAL A 247 3.62 16.20 11.01
C VAL A 247 3.03 15.77 12.34
N ARG A 248 3.90 15.41 13.30
CA ARG A 248 3.52 15.02 14.65
C ARG A 248 4.22 15.91 15.68
N GLY A 249 3.43 16.61 16.49
CA GLY A 249 3.93 17.47 17.56
C GLY A 249 4.60 18.75 17.06
N LYS A 250 5.18 19.51 18.00
CA LYS A 250 5.88 20.78 17.71
C LYS A 250 7.42 20.62 17.73
N ASP A 251 7.91 19.39 17.53
CA ASP A 251 9.35 19.06 17.63
C ASP A 251 10.05 19.27 16.28
N ALA A 252 10.58 20.47 16.09
CA ALA A 252 11.34 20.82 14.89
C ALA A 252 12.60 19.93 14.68
N ASP A 253 13.22 19.46 15.76
CA ASP A 253 14.39 18.59 15.72
C ASP A 253 14.07 17.20 15.16
N ARG A 254 12.92 16.60 15.54
CA ARG A 254 12.48 15.34 14.95
C ARG A 254 12.19 15.49 13.47
N PHE A 255 11.52 16.59 13.11
CA PHE A 255 11.22 16.87 11.71
C PHE A 255 12.50 16.95 10.86
N TRP A 256 13.46 17.79 11.24
CA TRP A 256 14.67 18.00 10.47
C TRP A 256 15.57 16.76 10.43
N PHE A 257 15.71 16.05 11.56
CA PHE A 257 16.44 14.79 11.58
C PHE A 257 15.80 13.77 10.63
N SER A 258 14.48 13.56 10.73
CA SER A 258 13.78 12.64 9.86
C SER A 258 13.83 13.05 8.40
N LEU A 259 13.75 14.35 8.10
CA LEU A 259 13.88 14.83 6.72
C LEU A 259 15.26 14.51 6.13
N PHE A 260 16.37 14.76 6.85
CA PHE A 260 17.70 14.42 6.37
C PHE A 260 17.93 12.91 6.30
N HIS A 261 17.34 12.13 7.19
CA HIS A 261 17.34 10.68 7.14
C HIS A 261 16.65 10.18 5.85
N GLU A 262 15.47 10.68 5.51
CA GLU A 262 14.78 10.35 4.27
C GLU A 262 15.55 10.81 3.01
N ILE A 263 16.19 11.98 3.07
CA ILE A 263 17.09 12.45 2.00
C ILE A 263 18.25 11.47 1.78
N ALA A 264 18.80 10.89 2.84
CA ALA A 264 19.88 9.90 2.73
C ALA A 264 19.40 8.66 1.95
N HIS A 265 18.19 8.15 2.21
CA HIS A 265 17.64 7.04 1.44
C HIS A 265 17.53 7.36 -0.06
N VAL A 266 17.20 8.61 -0.42
CA VAL A 266 17.21 9.07 -1.82
C VAL A 266 18.63 9.08 -2.39
N ILE A 267 19.56 9.67 -1.64
CA ILE A 267 20.95 9.91 -2.10
C ILE A 267 21.72 8.60 -2.28
N TYR A 268 21.53 7.65 -1.37
CA TYR A 268 22.22 6.36 -1.38
C TYR A 268 21.47 5.28 -2.18
N GLY A 269 20.23 5.56 -2.63
CA GLY A 269 19.45 4.63 -3.45
C GLY A 269 18.86 3.45 -2.66
N HIS A 270 18.72 3.56 -1.33
CA HIS A 270 18.19 2.50 -0.47
C HIS A 270 16.76 2.06 -0.84
N MET A 271 16.02 2.91 -1.56
CA MET A 271 14.65 2.64 -2.02
C MET A 271 14.55 1.55 -3.11
N ASN A 272 15.69 1.17 -3.74
CA ASN A 272 15.71 0.18 -4.82
C ASN A 272 15.70 -1.26 -4.31
N GLN A 273 15.68 -1.48 -3.01
CA GLN A 273 15.73 -2.81 -2.42
C GLN A 273 14.32 -3.45 -2.35
N PRO A 274 14.13 -4.65 -2.90
CA PRO A 274 12.80 -5.28 -2.98
C PRO A 274 12.18 -5.58 -1.59
N HIS A 275 13.01 -5.73 -0.57
CA HIS A 275 12.57 -6.06 0.80
C HIS A 275 12.70 -4.89 1.79
N GLY A 276 12.80 -3.65 1.29
CA GLY A 276 13.00 -2.46 2.11
C GLY A 276 14.46 -2.30 2.58
N THR A 277 14.70 -1.27 3.39
CA THR A 277 16.05 -0.90 3.88
C THR A 277 16.60 -1.89 4.90
N SER A 278 17.91 -2.17 4.86
CA SER A 278 18.61 -2.99 5.86
C SER A 278 18.91 -2.19 7.14
N ARG A 279 19.41 -2.85 8.19
CA ARG A 279 19.89 -2.15 9.40
C ARG A 279 21.08 -1.25 9.11
N GLU A 280 21.94 -1.67 8.21
CA GLU A 280 23.10 -0.92 7.73
C GLU A 280 22.67 0.34 6.99
N ASP A 281 21.64 0.26 6.13
CA ASP A 281 21.08 1.40 5.42
C ASP A 281 20.47 2.42 6.38
N GLU A 282 19.76 1.95 7.40
CA GLU A 282 19.21 2.81 8.45
C GLU A 282 20.32 3.52 9.26
N ALA A 283 21.37 2.79 9.62
CA ALA A 283 22.52 3.37 10.32
C ALA A 283 23.25 4.41 9.45
N GLN A 284 23.38 4.13 8.14
CA GLN A 284 23.98 5.07 7.19
C GLN A 284 23.10 6.33 7.02
N ALA A 285 21.78 6.17 6.98
CA ALA A 285 20.85 7.30 6.90
C ALA A 285 20.86 8.14 8.19
N ASP A 286 20.92 7.51 9.34
CA ASP A 286 21.08 8.20 10.65
C ASP A 286 22.39 9.00 10.71
N GLN A 287 23.51 8.39 10.32
CA GLN A 287 24.82 9.07 10.28
C GLN A 287 24.81 10.25 9.31
N PHE A 288 24.23 10.09 8.13
CA PHE A 288 24.09 11.19 7.18
C PHE A 288 23.26 12.34 7.76
N ALA A 289 22.15 12.05 8.43
CA ALA A 289 21.34 13.08 9.06
C ALA A 289 22.09 13.85 10.15
N GLU A 290 22.89 13.15 10.96
CA GLU A 290 23.76 13.77 11.98
C GLU A 290 24.80 14.68 11.35
N ASP A 291 25.49 14.23 10.30
CA ASP A 291 26.55 15.01 9.63
C ASP A 291 25.97 16.21 8.85
N ALA A 292 24.80 16.05 8.25
CA ALA A 292 24.11 17.14 7.55
C ALA A 292 23.65 18.24 8.52
N LEU A 293 23.16 17.87 9.70
CA LEU A 293 22.69 18.82 10.71
C LEU A 293 23.84 19.47 11.49
N ILE A 294 24.88 18.72 11.84
CA ILE A 294 26.08 19.20 12.52
C ILE A 294 27.32 18.72 11.75
N PRO A 295 27.83 19.52 10.81
CA PRO A 295 29.01 19.14 10.03
C PRO A 295 30.22 18.84 10.92
N ASN A 296 31.08 17.89 10.49
CA ASN A 296 32.20 17.41 11.28
C ASN A 296 33.16 18.53 11.70
N HIS A 297 33.40 19.53 10.84
CA HIS A 297 34.25 20.69 11.22
C HIS A 297 33.64 21.50 12.38
N ALA A 298 32.32 21.68 12.41
CA ALA A 298 31.64 22.38 13.50
C ALA A 298 31.62 21.54 14.78
N TRP A 299 31.49 20.22 14.64
CA TRP A 299 31.56 19.27 15.75
C TRP A 299 32.96 19.26 16.39
N ASN A 300 34.01 19.15 15.59
CA ASN A 300 35.38 19.16 16.07
C ASN A 300 35.75 20.51 16.77
N ALA A 301 35.33 21.64 16.19
CA ALA A 301 35.49 22.94 16.81
C ALA A 301 34.71 23.08 18.13
N PHE A 302 33.58 22.41 18.26
CA PHE A 302 32.81 22.33 19.51
C PHE A 302 33.55 21.52 20.57
N LEU A 303 34.10 20.35 20.24
CA LEU A 303 34.89 19.54 21.17
C LEU A 303 36.15 20.27 21.65
N GLN A 304 36.85 20.93 20.74
CA GLN A 304 38.08 21.67 21.07
C GLN A 304 37.83 22.89 21.94
N SER A 305 36.62 23.45 21.95
CA SER A 305 36.30 24.65 22.71
C SER A 305 36.18 24.44 24.21
N GLY A 306 35.96 23.21 24.68
CA GLY A 306 35.66 22.90 26.08
C GLY A 306 34.33 23.46 26.60
N ASP A 307 33.61 24.24 25.76
CA ASP A 307 32.25 24.72 26.08
C ASP A 307 31.21 23.79 25.49
N PHE A 308 30.70 22.87 26.30
CA PHE A 308 29.68 21.87 25.92
C PHE A 308 28.26 22.40 26.08
N SER A 309 28.05 23.71 26.10
CA SER A 309 26.73 24.31 26.15
C SER A 309 25.99 24.12 24.82
N GLN A 310 24.66 24.06 24.93
CA GLN A 310 23.78 23.98 23.76
C GLN A 310 23.92 25.18 22.82
N SER A 311 24.17 26.36 23.38
CA SER A 311 24.40 27.58 22.61
C SER A 311 25.71 27.51 21.81
N ALA A 312 26.77 26.94 22.37
CA ALA A 312 28.04 26.78 21.70
C ALA A 312 27.97 25.88 20.46
N ILE A 313 27.29 24.73 20.55
CA ILE A 313 27.12 23.84 19.39
C ILE A 313 26.23 24.44 18.31
N CYS A 314 25.14 25.12 18.70
CA CYS A 314 24.23 25.77 17.74
C CYS A 314 24.93 26.90 16.97
N ALA A 315 25.75 27.71 17.66
CA ALA A 315 26.51 28.79 17.03
C ALA A 315 27.50 28.23 15.99
N ARG A 316 28.25 27.16 16.31
CA ARG A 316 29.23 26.54 15.43
C ARG A 316 28.64 25.81 14.25
N ALA A 317 27.54 25.09 14.46
CA ALA A 317 26.81 24.44 13.41
C ALA A 317 26.08 25.41 12.48
N ARG A 318 26.05 26.71 12.81
CA ARG A 318 25.20 27.72 12.16
C ARG A 318 23.73 27.28 12.06
N ASN A 319 23.31 26.50 13.04
CA ASN A 319 21.97 25.95 13.13
C ASN A 319 21.26 26.58 14.32
N ARG A 320 20.24 27.39 14.07
CA ARG A 320 19.49 28.11 15.12
C ARG A 320 18.44 27.21 15.79
N SER A 321 18.19 26.00 15.30
CA SER A 321 17.32 25.03 15.98
C SER A 321 18.04 24.48 17.22
N ARG A 322 17.82 25.11 18.36
CA ARG A 322 18.45 24.75 19.66
C ARG A 322 18.22 23.28 20.03
N HIS A 323 17.04 22.74 19.70
CA HIS A 323 16.65 21.37 19.97
C HIS A 323 17.39 20.35 19.08
N CYS A 324 17.49 20.62 17.78
CA CYS A 324 18.17 19.75 16.83
C CYS A 324 19.64 19.55 17.23
N CYS A 325 20.33 20.64 17.56
CA CYS A 325 21.72 20.60 18.04
C CYS A 325 21.86 19.75 19.33
N ARG A 326 20.91 19.87 20.27
CA ARG A 326 20.97 19.14 21.55
C ARG A 326 20.85 17.63 21.34
N LYS A 327 19.94 17.17 20.48
CA LYS A 327 19.66 15.75 20.29
C LYS A 327 20.81 15.05 19.56
N VAL A 328 21.34 15.67 18.50
CA VAL A 328 22.48 15.17 17.75
C VAL A 328 23.75 15.20 18.61
N ALA A 329 23.97 16.28 19.37
CA ALA A 329 25.09 16.35 20.31
C ALA A 329 25.00 15.29 21.41
N LYS A 330 23.81 15.02 21.97
CA LYS A 330 23.62 13.94 22.95
C LYS A 330 23.92 12.57 22.35
N ARG A 331 23.46 12.27 21.11
CA ARG A 331 23.76 11.00 20.44
C ARG A 331 25.26 10.83 20.23
N ARG A 332 25.96 11.86 19.69
CA ARG A 332 27.39 11.82 19.45
C ARG A 332 28.22 11.77 20.74
N LEU A 333 27.84 12.48 21.80
CA LEU A 333 28.53 12.42 23.10
C LEU A 333 28.32 11.07 23.79
N HIS A 334 27.14 10.47 23.68
CA HIS A 334 26.88 9.14 24.22
C HIS A 334 27.73 8.05 23.54
N TRP A 335 28.00 8.17 22.25
CA TRP A 335 28.91 7.31 21.51
C TRP A 335 30.37 7.43 21.99
N ILE A 336 30.82 8.64 22.28
CA ILE A 336 32.20 8.92 22.78
C ILE A 336 32.38 8.37 24.21
N GLN A 337 31.34 8.27 25.01
CA GLN A 337 31.40 7.70 26.38
C GLN A 337 31.39 6.17 26.39
N GLN A 338 31.10 5.51 25.25
CA GLN A 338 31.10 4.05 25.11
C GLN A 338 32.37 3.48 24.45
N ILE A 339 33.31 4.36 24.01
CA ILE A 339 34.64 4.01 23.55
C ILE A 339 35.63 4.32 24.68
#